data_0f34b2667fe35164b0804ca95f929cf1
#
_entry.id   0f34b2667fe35164b0804ca95f929cf1
#
_cell.length_a   1.000
_cell.length_b   1.000
_cell.length_c   1.000
_cell.angle_alpha   90.00
_cell.angle_beta   90.00
_cell.angle_gamma   90.00
#
_symmetry.space_group_name_H-M   'P 1'
#
loop_
_entity.id
_entity.type
_entity.pdbx_description
1 polymer ?
#
loop_
_entity_poly.entity_id
_entity_poly.type
_entity_poly.pdbx_seq_one_letter_code
_entity_poly.pdbx_strand_id
1 'polypeptide(L)'
;MRNGHFITDYHCHSTVSPDGHNTMREMAEAAVRLGVDDLCFTDHIEPLPWDRWNEPPREKHSYDWTAMLAQFREAQEAVGDRIKLHMGAELGECSFAPDVADSFLDDAPPLDFTIGSVHCYRTASGEVNDLTWITSTDPAVWYAACESYFEEMEKLIDWGRFQVLGHITLPLRWAKELHGVELDFDRYEEQLRHVMRRAIEKGLGIECNTNRGHLPLPDGKWLRLYHELGGELITLGSDAHTPEYISCAMEARQELLKDCGLRYFATYDRKKPIFHKI
;
A
#
# COMPACT_ATOMS: atom_id res chain seq x y z
N MET A 1 -12.12 -9.58 -17.74
CA MET A 1 -11.84 -10.78 -16.90
C MET A 1 -10.75 -11.62 -17.54
N ARG A 2 -9.71 -11.97 -16.82
CA ARG A 2 -8.57 -12.79 -17.27
C ARG A 2 -8.68 -14.18 -16.63
N ASN A 3 -8.74 -15.24 -17.45
CA ASN A 3 -8.90 -16.63 -16.98
C ASN A 3 -10.11 -16.88 -16.04
N GLY A 4 -11.18 -16.09 -16.17
CA GLY A 4 -12.35 -16.16 -15.31
C GLY A 4 -12.30 -15.30 -14.04
N HIS A 5 -11.15 -14.68 -13.75
CA HIS A 5 -10.97 -13.78 -12.61
C HIS A 5 -11.25 -12.32 -13.00
N PHE A 6 -11.86 -11.58 -12.09
CA PHE A 6 -11.92 -10.12 -12.16
C PHE A 6 -10.59 -9.56 -11.68
N ILE A 7 -9.85 -8.90 -12.56
CA ILE A 7 -8.48 -8.46 -12.29
C ILE A 7 -8.48 -6.99 -11.87
N THR A 8 -7.99 -6.74 -10.68
CA THR A 8 -7.83 -5.38 -10.15
C THR A 8 -6.38 -5.12 -9.77
N ASP A 9 -6.00 -3.84 -9.71
CA ASP A 9 -4.76 -3.42 -9.08
C ASP A 9 -5.01 -2.11 -8.34
N TYR A 10 -4.99 -2.18 -7.02
CA TYR A 10 -5.30 -1.06 -6.13
C TYR A 10 -4.05 -0.52 -5.40
N HIS A 11 -2.87 -0.79 -6.00
CA HIS A 11 -1.62 -0.21 -5.54
C HIS A 11 -0.64 -0.11 -6.71
N CYS A 12 -0.57 1.05 -7.35
CA CYS A 12 0.39 1.32 -8.40
C CYS A 12 0.75 2.81 -8.47
N HIS A 13 1.97 3.08 -8.91
CA HIS A 13 2.62 4.38 -8.93
C HIS A 13 2.90 4.86 -10.34
N SER A 14 2.89 6.18 -10.50
CA SER A 14 3.25 6.87 -11.73
C SER A 14 4.40 7.85 -11.48
N THR A 15 4.77 8.63 -12.50
CA THR A 15 5.76 9.72 -12.35
C THR A 15 5.26 10.89 -11.46
N VAL A 16 4.09 10.78 -10.85
CA VAL A 16 3.65 11.67 -9.76
C VAL A 16 4.37 11.31 -8.46
N SER A 17 4.64 10.01 -8.25
CA SER A 17 5.51 9.52 -7.19
C SER A 17 6.99 9.78 -7.50
N PRO A 18 7.83 10.12 -6.51
CA PRO A 18 9.25 10.38 -6.73
C PRO A 18 10.02 9.22 -7.35
N ASP A 19 9.58 7.99 -7.13
CA ASP A 19 10.19 6.74 -7.57
C ASP A 19 9.40 6.02 -8.69
N GLY A 20 8.35 6.65 -9.18
CA GLY A 20 7.61 6.15 -10.34
C GLY A 20 8.33 6.44 -11.65
N HIS A 21 8.29 5.50 -12.60
CA HIS A 21 9.06 5.57 -13.85
C HIS A 21 8.23 5.88 -15.09
N ASN A 22 6.92 5.69 -15.03
CA ASN A 22 6.02 5.83 -16.17
C ASN A 22 4.82 6.73 -15.82
N THR A 23 4.30 7.44 -16.80
CA THR A 23 3.10 8.26 -16.63
C THR A 23 1.87 7.42 -16.32
N MET A 24 0.84 7.98 -15.68
CA MET A 24 -0.44 7.29 -15.48
C MET A 24 -1.03 6.77 -16.79
N ARG A 25 -0.85 7.51 -17.89
CA ARG A 25 -1.28 7.08 -19.21
C ARG A 25 -0.58 5.79 -19.66
N GLU A 26 0.76 5.72 -19.57
CA GLU A 26 1.52 4.53 -19.95
C GLU A 26 1.16 3.32 -19.08
N MET A 27 0.98 3.54 -17.79
CA MET A 27 0.53 2.53 -16.83
C MET A 27 -0.89 2.04 -17.18
N ALA A 28 -1.85 2.94 -17.44
CA ALA A 28 -3.21 2.58 -17.80
C ALA A 28 -3.29 1.83 -19.14
N GLU A 29 -2.54 2.26 -20.16
CA GLU A 29 -2.45 1.56 -21.44
C GLU A 29 -1.86 0.15 -21.27
N ALA A 30 -0.89 -0.03 -20.36
CA ALA A 30 -0.37 -1.35 -20.03
C ALA A 30 -1.41 -2.21 -19.30
N ALA A 31 -2.14 -1.65 -18.35
CA ALA A 31 -3.23 -2.35 -17.67
C ALA A 31 -4.29 -2.87 -18.62
N VAL A 32 -4.67 -2.06 -19.63
CA VAL A 32 -5.58 -2.49 -20.72
C VAL A 32 -5.01 -3.69 -21.48
N ARG A 33 -3.72 -3.62 -21.89
CA ARG A 33 -3.06 -4.75 -22.60
C ARG A 33 -3.00 -6.03 -21.77
N LEU A 34 -2.84 -5.89 -20.44
CA LEU A 34 -2.77 -7.00 -19.51
C LEU A 34 -4.15 -7.53 -19.10
N GLY A 35 -5.24 -6.91 -19.57
CA GLY A 35 -6.61 -7.35 -19.26
C GLY A 35 -7.03 -7.06 -17.83
N VAL A 36 -6.56 -5.96 -17.24
CA VAL A 36 -7.02 -5.44 -15.95
C VAL A 36 -8.42 -4.86 -16.13
N ASP A 37 -9.34 -5.18 -15.23
CA ASP A 37 -10.72 -4.71 -15.27
C ASP A 37 -10.89 -3.38 -14.49
N ASP A 38 -10.09 -3.18 -13.42
CA ASP A 38 -10.23 -2.05 -12.49
C ASP A 38 -8.85 -1.67 -11.89
N LEU A 39 -8.40 -0.44 -12.10
CA LEU A 39 -7.08 0.07 -11.68
C LEU A 39 -7.24 1.32 -10.83
N CYS A 40 -6.59 1.38 -9.69
CA CYS A 40 -6.48 2.57 -8.87
C CYS A 40 -5.03 3.06 -8.81
N PHE A 41 -4.77 4.30 -9.25
CA PHE A 41 -3.48 4.95 -9.02
C PHE A 41 -3.39 5.39 -7.57
N THR A 42 -2.29 5.08 -6.93
CA THR A 42 -2.05 5.34 -5.50
C THR A 42 -0.67 5.96 -5.29
N ASP A 43 -0.37 7.00 -6.05
CA ASP A 43 0.91 7.70 -5.94
C ASP A 43 1.17 8.18 -4.51
N HIS A 44 2.43 8.24 -4.13
CA HIS A 44 2.89 8.62 -2.79
C HIS A 44 2.49 10.04 -2.39
N ILE A 45 1.93 10.17 -1.20
CA ILE A 45 1.69 11.43 -0.51
C ILE A 45 2.34 11.37 0.85
N GLU A 46 3.41 12.13 1.00
CA GLU A 46 4.28 12.09 2.18
C GLU A 46 4.29 13.45 2.89
N PRO A 47 3.92 13.50 4.17
CA PRO A 47 4.03 14.73 4.96
C PRO A 47 5.47 15.09 5.32
N LEU A 48 6.38 14.10 5.26
CA LEU A 48 7.82 14.29 5.42
C LEU A 48 8.50 14.45 4.04
N PRO A 49 9.66 15.13 3.94
CA PRO A 49 10.47 15.14 2.72
C PRO A 49 10.93 13.73 2.36
N TRP A 50 10.71 13.33 1.11
CA TRP A 50 10.94 11.96 0.63
C TRP A 50 12.36 11.41 0.87
N ASP A 51 13.36 12.23 0.69
CA ASP A 51 14.78 11.82 0.78
C ASP A 51 15.48 12.31 2.06
N ARG A 52 14.72 12.93 2.98
CA ARG A 52 15.25 13.64 4.15
C ARG A 52 14.28 13.59 5.32
N TRP A 53 13.92 12.38 5.73
CA TRP A 53 12.92 12.12 6.76
C TRP A 53 13.16 12.84 8.10
N ASN A 54 14.42 13.21 8.39
CA ASN A 54 14.79 13.94 9.61
C ASN A 54 14.65 15.47 9.49
N GLU A 55 14.27 15.97 8.32
CA GLU A 55 13.94 17.39 8.17
C GLU A 55 12.50 17.68 8.66
N PRO A 56 12.19 18.96 8.93
CA PRO A 56 10.84 19.32 9.32
C PRO A 56 9.80 18.84 8.32
N PRO A 57 8.60 18.45 8.78
CA PRO A 57 7.49 18.12 7.90
C PRO A 57 7.21 19.23 6.88
N ARG A 58 6.64 18.86 5.75
CA ARG A 58 6.18 19.84 4.74
C ARG A 58 5.22 20.84 5.38
N GLU A 59 5.09 22.03 4.77
CA GLU A 59 4.13 23.02 5.24
C GLU A 59 2.68 22.53 5.01
N LYS A 60 1.78 22.92 5.90
CA LYS A 60 0.35 22.67 5.73
C LYS A 60 -0.15 23.27 4.41
N HIS A 61 -1.05 22.56 3.73
CA HIS A 61 -1.62 22.94 2.43
C HIS A 61 -0.58 23.11 1.30
N SER A 62 0.57 22.44 1.42
CA SER A 62 1.66 22.55 0.45
C SER A 62 1.67 21.44 -0.61
N TYR A 63 0.79 20.44 -0.56
CA TYR A 63 0.74 19.38 -1.55
C TYR A 63 0.09 19.86 -2.85
N ASP A 64 0.81 19.69 -3.98
CA ASP A 64 0.32 20.08 -5.30
C ASP A 64 -0.37 18.90 -6.01
N TRP A 65 -1.69 18.90 -5.99
CA TRP A 65 -2.52 17.91 -6.68
C TRP A 65 -2.58 18.09 -8.21
N THR A 66 -1.99 19.16 -8.76
CA THR A 66 -2.14 19.53 -10.16
C THR A 66 -1.60 18.47 -11.10
N ALA A 67 -0.40 17.93 -10.81
CA ALA A 67 0.25 16.90 -11.63
C ALA A 67 -0.57 15.61 -11.65
N MET A 68 -1.05 15.15 -10.49
CA MET A 68 -1.90 13.96 -10.36
C MET A 68 -3.19 14.13 -11.19
N LEU A 69 -3.90 15.24 -11.03
CA LEU A 69 -5.13 15.51 -11.76
C LEU A 69 -4.93 15.57 -13.28
N ALA A 70 -3.82 16.20 -13.73
CA ALA A 70 -3.51 16.31 -15.15
C ALA A 70 -3.23 14.91 -15.75
N GLN A 71 -2.33 14.14 -15.13
CA GLN A 71 -1.98 12.79 -15.60
C GLN A 71 -3.18 11.83 -15.56
N PHE A 72 -4.02 11.91 -14.53
CA PHE A 72 -5.21 11.08 -14.42
C PHE A 72 -6.21 11.34 -15.56
N ARG A 73 -6.45 12.61 -15.92
CA ARG A 73 -7.29 12.98 -17.06
C ARG A 73 -6.73 12.45 -18.37
N GLU A 74 -5.42 12.61 -18.60
CA GLU A 74 -4.76 12.06 -19.80
C GLU A 74 -4.88 10.54 -19.87
N ALA A 75 -4.75 9.84 -18.75
CA ALA A 75 -4.94 8.40 -18.69
C ALA A 75 -6.39 8.01 -19.02
N GLN A 76 -7.39 8.70 -18.43
CA GLN A 76 -8.80 8.45 -18.73
C GLN A 76 -9.13 8.66 -20.22
N GLU A 77 -8.66 9.75 -20.82
CA GLU A 77 -8.83 10.02 -22.24
C GLU A 77 -8.19 8.94 -23.12
N ALA A 78 -6.99 8.48 -22.74
CA ALA A 78 -6.26 7.48 -23.51
C ALA A 78 -6.92 6.10 -23.50
N VAL A 79 -7.47 5.68 -22.37
CA VAL A 79 -8.06 4.32 -22.25
C VAL A 79 -9.58 4.28 -22.42
N GLY A 80 -10.29 5.39 -22.21
CA GLY A 80 -11.75 5.44 -22.30
C GLY A 80 -12.41 4.38 -21.42
N ASP A 81 -13.46 3.75 -21.93
CA ASP A 81 -14.25 2.73 -21.23
C ASP A 81 -13.63 1.32 -21.25
N ARG A 82 -12.37 1.17 -21.72
CA ARG A 82 -11.71 -0.16 -21.80
C ARG A 82 -11.30 -0.72 -20.45
N ILE A 83 -11.17 0.12 -19.43
CA ILE A 83 -10.82 -0.20 -18.05
C ILE A 83 -11.45 0.84 -17.14
N LYS A 84 -11.81 0.48 -15.93
CA LYS A 84 -12.13 1.47 -14.90
C LYS A 84 -10.85 2.01 -14.29
N LEU A 85 -10.76 3.35 -14.22
CA LEU A 85 -9.67 4.03 -13.55
C LEU A 85 -10.20 4.77 -12.32
N HIS A 86 -9.50 4.58 -11.21
CA HIS A 86 -9.75 5.28 -9.96
C HIS A 86 -8.56 6.11 -9.53
N MET A 87 -8.84 7.21 -8.86
CA MET A 87 -7.82 8.09 -8.30
C MET A 87 -7.74 7.85 -6.78
N GLY A 88 -6.60 7.39 -6.34
CA GLY A 88 -6.30 7.14 -4.95
C GLY A 88 -4.98 7.79 -4.53
N ALA A 89 -4.49 7.37 -3.38
CA ALA A 89 -3.19 7.77 -2.85
C ALA A 89 -2.66 6.72 -1.90
N GLU A 90 -1.35 6.54 -1.88
CA GLU A 90 -0.65 5.90 -0.78
C GLU A 90 -0.14 6.98 0.18
N LEU A 91 -0.68 6.94 1.39
CA LEU A 91 -0.40 7.91 2.45
C LEU A 91 0.72 7.34 3.33
N GLY A 92 1.96 7.66 2.97
CA GLY A 92 3.12 7.22 3.72
C GLY A 92 3.44 8.15 4.88
N GLU A 93 4.00 7.60 5.95
CA GLU A 93 4.55 8.34 7.11
C GLU A 93 3.61 9.33 7.79
N CYS A 94 2.28 9.21 7.61
CA CYS A 94 1.30 10.12 8.21
C CYS A 94 1.29 10.07 9.74
N SER A 95 1.74 8.97 10.34
CA SER A 95 1.91 8.85 11.80
C SER A 95 2.94 9.82 12.37
N PHE A 96 3.92 10.23 11.57
CA PHE A 96 4.99 11.13 12.01
C PHE A 96 4.58 12.61 11.98
N ALA A 97 3.65 12.99 11.12
CA ALA A 97 3.17 14.37 10.98
C ALA A 97 1.67 14.43 10.61
N PRO A 98 0.77 13.95 11.49
CA PRO A 98 -0.65 13.80 11.18
C PRO A 98 -1.35 15.12 10.81
N ASP A 99 -0.99 16.22 11.46
CA ASP A 99 -1.57 17.53 11.16
C ASP A 99 -1.26 18.04 9.73
N VAL A 100 -0.08 17.69 9.20
CA VAL A 100 0.30 18.02 7.82
C VAL A 100 -0.43 17.10 6.85
N ALA A 101 -0.47 15.80 7.15
CA ALA A 101 -1.22 14.82 6.37
C ALA A 101 -2.71 15.19 6.28
N ASP A 102 -3.30 15.65 7.39
CA ASP A 102 -4.67 16.16 7.43
C ASP A 102 -4.86 17.33 6.47
N SER A 103 -3.95 18.29 6.47
CA SER A 103 -4.05 19.46 5.59
C SER A 103 -3.98 19.05 4.10
N PHE A 104 -3.18 18.06 3.73
CA PHE A 104 -3.12 17.56 2.35
C PHE A 104 -4.45 16.93 1.94
N LEU A 105 -5.05 16.12 2.82
CA LEU A 105 -6.31 15.44 2.53
C LEU A 105 -7.52 16.40 2.54
N ASP A 106 -7.47 17.48 3.30
CA ASP A 106 -8.54 18.48 3.33
C ASP A 106 -8.61 19.27 2.02
N ASP A 107 -7.48 19.45 1.34
CA ASP A 107 -7.38 20.10 0.03
C ASP A 107 -7.39 19.11 -1.15
N ALA A 108 -7.50 17.81 -0.87
CA ALA A 108 -7.47 16.77 -1.90
C ALA A 108 -8.69 16.84 -2.84
N PRO A 109 -8.51 16.53 -4.12
CA PRO A 109 -9.63 16.24 -4.99
C PRO A 109 -10.40 15.00 -4.45
N PRO A 110 -11.60 14.73 -4.96
CA PRO A 110 -12.31 13.52 -4.57
C PRO A 110 -11.49 12.26 -4.90
N LEU A 111 -10.92 11.63 -3.88
CA LEU A 111 -10.21 10.37 -3.99
C LEU A 111 -11.19 9.20 -3.80
N ASP A 112 -11.02 8.16 -4.62
CA ASP A 112 -11.81 6.92 -4.52
C ASP A 112 -11.29 6.00 -3.42
N PHE A 113 -9.97 6.02 -3.19
CA PHE A 113 -9.31 5.07 -2.30
C PHE A 113 -8.02 5.65 -1.72
N THR A 114 -7.65 5.26 -0.51
CA THR A 114 -6.34 5.56 0.08
C THR A 114 -5.80 4.39 0.88
N ILE A 115 -4.50 4.16 0.75
CA ILE A 115 -3.71 3.21 1.51
C ILE A 115 -2.97 3.98 2.59
N GLY A 116 -2.92 3.47 3.81
CA GLY A 116 -2.04 3.97 4.87
C GLY A 116 -0.82 3.07 4.98
N SER A 117 0.37 3.63 4.78
CA SER A 117 1.62 2.88 4.73
C SER A 117 2.66 3.39 5.71
N VAL A 118 3.53 2.49 6.13
CA VAL A 118 4.73 2.81 6.91
C VAL A 118 5.94 2.28 6.14
N HIS A 119 6.86 3.16 5.75
CA HIS A 119 8.11 2.81 5.08
C HIS A 119 9.32 3.10 5.98
N CYS A 120 9.11 3.92 7.01
CA CYS A 120 10.15 4.40 7.89
C CYS A 120 10.08 3.78 9.29
N TYR A 121 11.19 3.87 9.99
CA TYR A 121 11.31 3.49 11.41
C TYR A 121 12.09 4.56 12.18
N ARG A 122 11.92 4.58 13.51
CA ARG A 122 12.76 5.42 14.38
C ARG A 122 13.95 4.62 14.88
N THR A 123 15.12 5.20 14.74
CA THR A 123 16.35 4.66 15.35
C THR A 123 16.32 4.85 16.87
N ALA A 124 17.23 4.19 17.57
CA ALA A 124 17.41 4.39 19.01
C ALA A 124 17.77 5.85 19.41
N SER A 125 18.33 6.64 18.48
CA SER A 125 18.58 8.08 18.66
C SER A 125 17.35 8.96 18.38
N GLY A 126 16.25 8.38 17.88
CA GLY A 126 15.01 9.09 17.54
C GLY A 126 14.98 9.62 16.11
N GLU A 127 16.01 9.38 15.31
CA GLU A 127 16.04 9.74 13.88
C GLU A 127 15.06 8.86 13.10
N VAL A 128 14.44 9.43 12.07
CA VAL A 128 13.55 8.71 11.17
C VAL A 128 14.33 8.28 9.94
N ASN A 129 14.37 6.99 9.69
CA ASN A 129 15.07 6.41 8.54
C ASN A 129 14.12 5.51 7.74
N ASP A 130 14.29 5.53 6.43
CA ASP A 130 13.63 4.57 5.55
C ASP A 130 14.19 3.16 5.77
N LEU A 131 13.33 2.14 5.68
CA LEU A 131 13.75 0.73 5.79
C LEU A 131 14.79 0.34 4.75
N THR A 132 14.75 0.95 3.55
CA THR A 132 15.73 0.72 2.49
C THR A 132 17.13 1.28 2.80
N TRP A 133 17.25 2.15 3.80
CA TRP A 133 18.55 2.71 4.23
C TRP A 133 19.28 1.83 5.22
N ILE A 134 18.64 0.76 5.70
CA ILE A 134 19.34 -0.23 6.53
C ILE A 134 20.37 -0.93 5.66
N THR A 135 21.65 -0.79 6.00
CA THR A 135 22.77 -1.42 5.28
C THR A 135 23.31 -2.66 6.00
N SER A 136 22.73 -3.01 7.13
CA SER A 136 23.20 -4.11 7.98
C SER A 136 22.65 -5.46 7.51
N THR A 137 23.52 -6.48 7.53
CA THR A 137 23.14 -7.89 7.38
C THR A 137 22.85 -8.57 8.72
N ASP A 138 23.00 -7.86 9.84
CA ASP A 138 22.67 -8.37 11.18
C ASP A 138 21.13 -8.35 11.39
N PRO A 139 20.48 -9.52 11.57
CA PRO A 139 19.05 -9.56 11.86
C PRO A 139 18.61 -8.74 13.08
N ALA A 140 19.50 -8.51 14.05
CA ALA A 140 19.17 -7.72 15.25
C ALA A 140 18.83 -6.26 14.91
N VAL A 141 19.50 -5.68 13.91
CA VAL A 141 19.21 -4.32 13.44
C VAL A 141 17.83 -4.26 12.79
N TRP A 142 17.48 -5.25 11.97
CA TRP A 142 16.18 -5.38 11.33
C TRP A 142 15.06 -5.60 12.36
N TYR A 143 15.31 -6.41 13.38
CA TYR A 143 14.32 -6.61 14.45
C TYR A 143 14.06 -5.32 15.23
N ALA A 144 15.09 -4.52 15.52
CA ALA A 144 14.90 -3.22 16.16
C ALA A 144 14.08 -2.25 15.27
N ALA A 145 14.30 -2.27 13.95
CA ALA A 145 13.49 -1.50 13.01
C ALA A 145 12.03 -2.00 12.98
N CYS A 146 11.79 -3.32 13.05
CA CYS A 146 10.46 -3.90 13.10
C CYS A 146 9.67 -3.47 14.34
N GLU A 147 10.30 -3.38 15.51
CA GLU A 147 9.62 -2.88 16.74
C GLU A 147 9.08 -1.47 16.51
N SER A 148 9.90 -0.56 15.99
CA SER A 148 9.46 0.80 15.66
C SER A 148 8.42 0.83 14.55
N TYR A 149 8.56 -0.03 13.54
CA TYR A 149 7.61 -0.14 12.43
C TYR A 149 6.19 -0.47 12.92
N PHE A 150 6.06 -1.41 13.85
CA PHE A 150 4.76 -1.75 14.46
C PHE A 150 4.20 -0.60 15.32
N GLU A 151 5.05 0.10 16.09
CA GLU A 151 4.63 1.27 16.86
C GLU A 151 4.07 2.38 15.95
N GLU A 152 4.73 2.65 14.81
CA GLU A 152 4.25 3.65 13.85
C GLU A 152 2.97 3.20 13.15
N MET A 153 2.82 1.90 12.87
CA MET A 153 1.58 1.36 12.32
C MET A 153 0.39 1.52 13.28
N GLU A 154 0.59 1.35 14.58
CA GLU A 154 -0.46 1.61 15.58
C GLU A 154 -0.89 3.08 15.60
N LYS A 155 0.07 4.02 15.54
CA LYS A 155 -0.21 5.46 15.43
C LYS A 155 -0.94 5.79 14.13
N LEU A 156 -0.56 5.15 13.03
CA LEU A 156 -1.21 5.30 11.74
C LEU A 156 -2.67 4.84 11.80
N ILE A 157 -2.95 3.71 12.45
CA ILE A 157 -4.31 3.22 12.69
C ILE A 157 -5.10 4.21 13.57
N ASP A 158 -4.46 4.83 14.56
CA ASP A 158 -5.11 5.85 15.39
C ASP A 158 -5.51 7.09 14.61
N TRP A 159 -4.67 7.54 13.70
CA TRP A 159 -4.98 8.61 12.76
C TRP A 159 -6.14 8.24 11.82
N GLY A 160 -6.09 7.07 11.17
CA GLY A 160 -7.24 6.37 10.57
C GLY A 160 -7.89 7.04 9.36
N ARG A 161 -7.24 7.99 8.64
CA ARG A 161 -7.82 8.67 7.48
C ARG A 161 -7.53 7.96 6.14
N PHE A 162 -7.57 6.63 6.15
CA PHE A 162 -7.34 5.77 4.98
C PHE A 162 -8.30 4.58 5.00
N GLN A 163 -8.32 3.76 3.97
CA GLN A 163 -9.23 2.60 3.85
C GLN A 163 -8.56 1.28 4.21
N VAL A 164 -7.31 1.08 3.80
CA VAL A 164 -6.57 -0.16 4.11
C VAL A 164 -5.14 0.14 4.54
N LEU A 165 -4.57 -0.75 5.36
CA LEU A 165 -3.14 -0.75 5.65
C LEU A 165 -2.38 -1.42 4.49
N GLY A 166 -1.40 -0.74 3.93
CA GLY A 166 -0.50 -1.25 2.91
C GLY A 166 0.49 -2.28 3.48
N HIS A 167 0.86 -3.26 2.70
CA HIS A 167 1.98 -4.20 2.87
C HIS A 167 2.52 -4.37 4.31
N ILE A 168 1.65 -4.70 5.27
CA ILE A 168 1.91 -4.71 6.73
C ILE A 168 3.11 -5.54 7.21
N THR A 169 3.74 -6.30 6.32
CA THR A 169 4.96 -7.07 6.58
C THR A 169 6.13 -6.63 5.69
N LEU A 170 6.16 -5.36 5.28
CA LEU A 170 7.16 -4.78 4.37
C LEU A 170 8.62 -5.00 4.79
N PRO A 171 8.99 -5.00 6.09
CA PRO A 171 10.38 -5.29 6.49
C PRO A 171 10.92 -6.63 5.98
N LEU A 172 10.04 -7.65 5.80
CA LEU A 172 10.44 -8.95 5.23
C LEU A 172 11.00 -8.81 3.81
N ARG A 173 10.36 -7.97 2.98
CA ARG A 173 10.80 -7.71 1.60
C ARG A 173 12.19 -7.10 1.59
N TRP A 174 12.37 -5.98 2.28
CA TRP A 174 13.62 -5.23 2.21
C TRP A 174 14.80 -5.95 2.85
N ALA A 175 14.60 -6.62 3.99
CA ALA A 175 15.64 -7.45 4.61
C ALA A 175 16.11 -8.54 3.66
N LYS A 176 15.16 -9.21 2.99
CA LYS A 176 15.48 -10.29 2.05
C LYS A 176 16.08 -9.79 0.74
N GLU A 177 15.43 -8.81 0.09
CA GLU A 177 15.81 -8.37 -1.26
C GLU A 177 17.12 -7.58 -1.27
N LEU A 178 17.35 -6.72 -0.27
CA LEU A 178 18.54 -5.89 -0.23
C LEU A 178 19.75 -6.60 0.36
N HIS A 179 19.53 -7.49 1.34
CA HIS A 179 20.63 -8.03 2.14
C HIS A 179 20.63 -9.55 2.31
N GLY A 180 19.63 -10.26 1.75
CA GLY A 180 19.49 -11.71 1.91
C GLY A 180 19.18 -12.13 3.35
N VAL A 181 18.73 -11.20 4.21
CA VAL A 181 18.42 -11.47 5.61
C VAL A 181 17.02 -12.09 5.72
N GLU A 182 16.96 -13.28 6.32
CA GLU A 182 15.69 -13.93 6.65
C GLU A 182 15.26 -13.50 8.05
N LEU A 183 14.07 -12.92 8.15
CA LEU A 183 13.46 -12.54 9.43
C LEU A 183 12.39 -13.54 9.82
N ASP A 184 12.43 -13.98 11.07
CA ASP A 184 11.37 -14.77 11.67
C ASP A 184 10.27 -13.84 12.20
N PHE A 185 9.20 -13.67 11.42
CA PHE A 185 8.05 -12.84 11.79
C PHE A 185 7.08 -13.54 12.75
N ASP A 186 7.27 -14.84 13.03
CA ASP A 186 6.45 -15.54 14.01
C ASP A 186 6.62 -14.93 15.42
N ARG A 187 7.77 -14.33 15.69
CA ARG A 187 8.02 -13.58 16.93
C ARG A 187 7.13 -12.33 17.09
N TYR A 188 6.54 -11.83 15.99
CA TYR A 188 5.66 -10.66 15.98
C TYR A 188 4.17 -11.05 15.83
N GLU A 189 3.82 -12.31 16.08
CA GLU A 189 2.44 -12.77 15.95
C GLU A 189 1.47 -11.93 16.81
N GLU A 190 1.83 -11.60 18.03
CA GLU A 190 0.97 -10.81 18.91
C GLU A 190 0.83 -9.35 18.44
N GLN A 191 1.89 -8.74 17.93
CA GLN A 191 1.85 -7.40 17.35
C GLN A 191 1.00 -7.37 16.09
N LEU A 192 1.19 -8.33 15.16
CA LEU A 192 0.36 -8.45 13.96
C LEU A 192 -1.10 -8.71 14.29
N ARG A 193 -1.36 -9.60 15.25
CA ARG A 193 -2.71 -9.86 15.77
C ARG A 193 -3.36 -8.59 16.33
N HIS A 194 -2.58 -7.81 17.08
CA HIS A 194 -3.05 -6.55 17.67
C HIS A 194 -3.37 -5.52 16.58
N VAL A 195 -2.44 -5.28 15.64
CA VAL A 195 -2.60 -4.37 14.50
C VAL A 195 -3.84 -4.73 13.67
N MET A 196 -3.98 -6.01 13.28
CA MET A 196 -5.12 -6.47 12.49
C MET A 196 -6.44 -6.30 13.24
N ARG A 197 -6.48 -6.63 14.53
CA ARG A 197 -7.68 -6.47 15.36
C ARG A 197 -8.09 -4.99 15.46
N ARG A 198 -7.12 -4.10 15.71
CA ARG A 198 -7.35 -2.65 15.74
C ARG A 198 -7.86 -2.11 14.41
N ALA A 199 -7.28 -2.55 13.29
CA ALA A 199 -7.74 -2.17 11.96
C ALA A 199 -9.21 -2.59 11.74
N ILE A 200 -9.54 -3.85 12.07
CA ILE A 200 -10.91 -4.39 11.96
C ILE A 200 -11.89 -3.58 12.83
N GLU A 201 -11.55 -3.30 14.09
CA GLU A 201 -12.38 -2.53 15.02
C GLU A 201 -12.67 -1.10 14.52
N LYS A 202 -11.73 -0.51 13.77
CA LYS A 202 -11.89 0.82 13.15
C LYS A 202 -12.56 0.77 11.77
N GLY A 203 -12.92 -0.41 11.27
CA GLY A 203 -13.49 -0.59 9.93
C GLY A 203 -12.48 -0.39 8.80
N LEU A 204 -11.19 -0.48 9.11
CA LEU A 204 -10.10 -0.46 8.13
C LEU A 204 -9.83 -1.89 7.63
N GLY A 205 -9.41 -1.98 6.35
CA GLY A 205 -8.94 -3.23 5.76
C GLY A 205 -7.42 -3.38 5.80
N ILE A 206 -6.96 -4.44 5.17
CA ILE A 206 -5.54 -4.64 4.85
C ILE A 206 -5.37 -4.87 3.35
N GLU A 207 -4.20 -4.64 2.86
CA GLU A 207 -3.79 -5.01 1.51
C GLU A 207 -3.23 -6.44 1.50
N CYS A 208 -3.52 -7.20 0.45
CA CYS A 208 -2.69 -8.32 0.02
C CYS A 208 -1.81 -7.82 -1.14
N ASN A 209 -0.62 -7.32 -0.80
CA ASN A 209 0.35 -6.86 -1.77
C ASN A 209 1.01 -8.04 -2.46
N THR A 210 1.06 -8.02 -3.79
CA THR A 210 1.58 -9.15 -4.56
C THR A 210 3.10 -9.28 -4.53
N ASN A 211 3.78 -8.21 -4.09
CA ASN A 211 5.23 -8.14 -4.00
C ASN A 211 5.90 -8.62 -5.31
N ARG A 212 5.46 -8.07 -6.42
CA ARG A 212 5.98 -8.42 -7.76
C ARG A 212 6.01 -9.92 -8.07
N GLY A 213 5.08 -10.69 -7.47
CA GLY A 213 4.98 -12.13 -7.64
C GLY A 213 5.80 -12.98 -6.66
N HIS A 214 6.58 -12.34 -5.77
CA HIS A 214 7.29 -13.00 -4.68
C HIS A 214 6.36 -13.36 -3.51
N LEU A 215 6.91 -13.53 -2.30
CA LEU A 215 6.12 -13.74 -1.10
C LEU A 215 5.17 -12.54 -0.89
N PRO A 216 3.85 -12.75 -0.81
CA PRO A 216 2.93 -11.63 -0.61
C PRO A 216 3.11 -10.96 0.74
N LEU A 217 2.71 -9.71 0.84
CA LEU A 217 2.79 -8.91 2.05
C LEU A 217 1.36 -8.46 2.48
N PRO A 218 0.78 -9.15 3.49
CA PRO A 218 1.29 -10.29 4.23
C PRO A 218 1.11 -11.62 3.50
N ASP A 219 1.84 -12.65 3.95
CA ASP A 219 1.74 -14.01 3.42
C ASP A 219 0.49 -14.77 3.91
N GLY A 220 0.33 -16.03 3.42
CA GLY A 220 -0.85 -16.85 3.72
C GLY A 220 -1.04 -17.18 5.20
N LYS A 221 0.02 -17.19 6.04
CA LYS A 221 -0.13 -17.37 7.48
C LYS A 221 -0.92 -16.20 8.08
N TRP A 222 -0.49 -14.99 7.76
CA TRP A 222 -1.08 -13.77 8.31
C TRP A 222 -2.43 -13.43 7.69
N LEU A 223 -2.65 -13.80 6.42
CA LEU A 223 -3.97 -13.67 5.78
C LEU A 223 -5.01 -14.60 6.45
N ARG A 224 -4.63 -15.82 6.84
CA ARG A 224 -5.50 -16.70 7.64
C ARG A 224 -5.79 -16.10 9.01
N LEU A 225 -4.77 -15.60 9.70
CA LEU A 225 -4.95 -14.92 10.97
C LEU A 225 -5.92 -13.75 10.85
N TYR A 226 -5.79 -12.92 9.80
CA TYR A 226 -6.71 -11.81 9.55
C TYR A 226 -8.16 -12.29 9.40
N HIS A 227 -8.38 -13.34 8.62
CA HIS A 227 -9.71 -13.95 8.47
C HIS A 227 -10.23 -14.54 9.79
N GLU A 228 -9.41 -15.25 10.56
CA GLU A 228 -9.76 -15.80 11.88
C GLU A 228 -10.16 -14.71 12.90
N LEU A 229 -9.59 -13.52 12.78
CA LEU A 229 -9.95 -12.35 13.58
C LEU A 229 -11.26 -11.67 13.15
N GLY A 230 -11.87 -12.14 12.06
CA GLY A 230 -13.09 -11.58 11.48
C GLY A 230 -12.84 -10.50 10.42
N GLY A 231 -11.62 -10.38 9.92
CA GLY A 231 -11.29 -9.47 8.83
C GLY A 231 -11.85 -9.96 7.50
N GLU A 232 -12.55 -9.10 6.79
CA GLU A 232 -13.15 -9.37 5.48
C GLU A 232 -12.79 -8.33 4.42
N LEU A 233 -12.33 -7.15 4.87
CA LEU A 233 -12.01 -6.03 3.98
C LEU A 233 -10.56 -6.11 3.54
N ILE A 234 -10.33 -6.62 2.34
CA ILE A 234 -8.99 -6.80 1.78
C ILE A 234 -8.94 -6.34 0.32
N THR A 235 -7.89 -5.61 -0.05
CA THR A 235 -7.61 -5.21 -1.42
C THR A 235 -6.45 -6.01 -1.99
N LEU A 236 -6.32 -5.99 -3.31
CA LEU A 236 -5.20 -6.56 -4.05
C LEU A 236 -4.40 -5.42 -4.70
N GLY A 237 -3.12 -5.35 -4.46
CA GLY A 237 -2.23 -4.35 -5.01
C GLY A 237 -0.90 -4.94 -5.46
N SER A 238 -0.33 -4.45 -6.55
CA SER A 238 0.96 -4.92 -7.05
C SER A 238 2.15 -4.11 -6.53
N ASP A 239 1.90 -2.88 -6.13
CA ASP A 239 2.93 -1.90 -5.80
C ASP A 239 3.85 -1.65 -7.03
N ALA A 240 3.20 -1.58 -8.20
CA ALA A 240 3.90 -1.46 -9.47
C ALA A 240 4.39 -0.02 -9.71
N HIS A 241 5.68 0.15 -9.91
CA HIS A 241 6.34 1.40 -10.30
C HIS A 241 6.70 1.43 -11.79
N THR A 242 6.45 0.31 -12.49
CA THR A 242 6.63 0.16 -13.93
C THR A 242 5.50 -0.70 -14.52
N PRO A 243 5.19 -0.55 -15.82
CA PRO A 243 4.13 -1.32 -16.49
C PRO A 243 4.28 -2.84 -16.40
N GLU A 244 5.50 -3.33 -16.22
CA GLU A 244 5.86 -4.75 -16.14
C GLU A 244 5.18 -5.44 -14.94
N TYR A 245 5.04 -4.73 -13.82
CA TYR A 245 4.52 -5.29 -12.59
C TYR A 245 3.03 -5.05 -12.37
N ILE A 246 2.35 -4.29 -13.24
CA ILE A 246 0.90 -4.07 -13.12
C ILE A 246 0.17 -5.40 -13.09
N SER A 247 -0.68 -5.57 -12.10
CA SER A 247 -1.50 -6.78 -11.86
C SER A 247 -0.69 -8.09 -11.82
N CYS A 248 0.60 -7.99 -11.43
CA CYS A 248 1.46 -9.15 -11.30
C CYS A 248 0.90 -10.12 -10.25
N ALA A 249 0.79 -11.40 -10.62
CA ALA A 249 0.33 -12.50 -9.76
C ALA A 249 -1.09 -12.36 -9.18
N MET A 250 -1.97 -11.49 -9.69
CA MET A 250 -3.31 -11.25 -9.13
C MET A 250 -4.17 -12.51 -9.05
N GLU A 251 -4.17 -13.37 -10.08
CA GLU A 251 -4.93 -14.63 -10.04
C GLU A 251 -4.43 -15.55 -8.91
N ALA A 252 -3.11 -15.65 -8.78
CA ALA A 252 -2.51 -16.47 -7.73
C ALA A 252 -2.83 -15.93 -6.33
N ARG A 253 -2.96 -14.60 -6.18
CA ARG A 253 -3.36 -14.00 -4.89
C ARG A 253 -4.84 -14.19 -4.60
N GLN A 254 -5.71 -14.17 -5.60
CA GLN A 254 -7.11 -14.53 -5.40
C GLN A 254 -7.24 -15.98 -4.90
N GLU A 255 -6.54 -16.92 -5.52
CA GLU A 255 -6.54 -18.31 -5.04
C GLU A 255 -5.95 -18.42 -3.62
N LEU A 256 -4.88 -17.69 -3.30
CA LEU A 256 -4.33 -17.64 -1.94
C LEU A 256 -5.35 -17.12 -0.92
N LEU A 257 -6.06 -16.04 -1.23
CA LEU A 257 -7.12 -15.49 -0.35
C LEU A 257 -8.20 -16.55 -0.09
N LYS A 258 -8.62 -17.27 -1.12
CA LYS A 258 -9.58 -18.36 -1.03
C LYS A 258 -9.09 -19.51 -0.15
N ASP A 259 -7.81 -19.90 -0.30
CA ASP A 259 -7.16 -20.93 0.54
C ASP A 259 -7.01 -20.48 2.00
N CYS A 260 -7.00 -19.16 2.24
CA CYS A 260 -7.01 -18.57 3.58
C CYS A 260 -8.42 -18.41 4.19
N GLY A 261 -9.49 -18.77 3.45
CA GLY A 261 -10.87 -18.72 3.91
C GLY A 261 -11.64 -17.48 3.49
N LEU A 262 -10.98 -16.50 2.86
CA LEU A 262 -11.61 -15.30 2.35
C LEU A 262 -12.44 -15.63 1.10
N ARG A 263 -13.59 -15.00 0.96
CA ARG A 263 -14.52 -15.25 -0.16
C ARG A 263 -14.64 -14.10 -1.13
N TYR A 264 -14.14 -12.94 -0.72
CA TYR A 264 -14.24 -11.70 -1.44
C TYR A 264 -12.95 -10.90 -1.28
N PHE A 265 -12.65 -10.06 -2.25
CA PHE A 265 -11.76 -8.93 -2.11
C PHE A 265 -12.53 -7.65 -2.48
N ALA A 266 -11.99 -6.48 -2.17
CA ALA A 266 -12.66 -5.21 -2.38
C ALA A 266 -11.93 -4.32 -3.39
N THR A 267 -12.70 -3.60 -4.19
CA THR A 267 -12.33 -2.36 -4.86
C THR A 267 -13.06 -1.19 -4.21
N TYR A 268 -12.79 0.04 -4.63
CA TYR A 268 -13.41 1.22 -4.03
C TYR A 268 -13.93 2.19 -5.09
N ASP A 269 -15.07 2.82 -4.80
CA ASP A 269 -15.60 3.98 -5.50
C ASP A 269 -16.00 5.02 -4.44
N ARG A 270 -15.38 6.21 -4.49
CA ARG A 270 -15.62 7.30 -3.53
C ARG A 270 -15.57 6.82 -2.07
N LYS A 271 -14.47 6.13 -1.73
CA LYS A 271 -14.17 5.57 -0.41
C LYS A 271 -15.15 4.50 0.09
N LYS A 272 -16.00 3.95 -0.79
CA LYS A 272 -16.94 2.88 -0.46
C LYS A 272 -16.47 1.56 -1.07
N PRO A 273 -16.34 0.49 -0.26
CA PRO A 273 -15.91 -0.79 -0.76
C PRO A 273 -16.97 -1.44 -1.65
N ILE A 274 -16.51 -2.07 -2.73
CA ILE A 274 -17.29 -2.92 -3.64
C ILE A 274 -16.67 -4.31 -3.58
N PHE A 275 -17.42 -5.29 -3.11
CA PHE A 275 -16.93 -6.64 -2.92
C PHE A 275 -17.04 -7.47 -4.20
N HIS A 276 -15.95 -8.12 -4.57
CA HIS A 276 -15.86 -9.07 -5.68
C HIS A 276 -15.67 -10.47 -5.14
N LYS A 277 -16.50 -11.40 -5.60
CA LYS A 277 -16.37 -12.80 -5.22
C LYS A 277 -15.15 -13.41 -5.90
N ILE A 278 -14.36 -14.16 -5.10
CA ILE A 278 -13.23 -14.95 -5.59
C ILE A 278 -13.72 -16.26 -6.18
#